data_6788a9374ae9b2972da1a1d8b6540771
#
_entry.id   6788a9374ae9b2972da1a1d8b6540771
#
_cell.length_a   1.000
_cell.length_b   1.000
_cell.length_c   1.000
_cell.angle_alpha   90.00
_cell.angle_beta   90.00
_cell.angle_gamma   90.00
#
_symmetry.space_group_name_H-M   'P 1'
#
loop_
_entity.id
_entity.type
_entity.pdbx_description
1 polymer ?
#
loop_
_entity_poly.entity_id
_entity_poly.type
_entity_poly.pdbx_seq_one_letter_code
_entity_poly.pdbx_strand_id
1 'polypeptide(L)'
;MNKILSKTQFSEKVFCIVVEAPLIARSCRPGQFIIVRVDENSERVPYTIAKNDPEKGTLTLVVQEVGLSSTKLCRLSKGDSVLDIVGPLGNPSPIEKFGTVVCAGGGIGIAAILPILTALKKAGNKVISVLAGRTKELIIMEEDVRQNSDEVIIMTDDGSYGQKGVVTVGVEEVIKREHVDRVIAIGPPMMMKFTSLTAQKYNIPNTVSLNTIVVEGTGMCGACRLTIGGKTRFVCI
;
A
#
# COMPACT_ATOMS: atom_id res chain seq x y z
N MET A 1 20.22 -6.15 -14.43
CA MET A 1 19.81 -4.75 -14.08
C MET A 1 18.34 -4.58 -14.41
N ASN A 2 17.57 -3.94 -13.54
CA ASN A 2 16.13 -3.77 -13.72
C ASN A 2 15.86 -2.36 -14.28
N LYS A 3 15.33 -2.29 -15.50
CA LYS A 3 15.11 -1.02 -16.22
C LYS A 3 13.87 -0.29 -15.73
N ILE A 4 13.96 1.04 -15.64
CA ILE A 4 12.79 1.91 -15.44
C ILE A 4 12.13 2.13 -16.80
N LEU A 5 10.89 1.69 -16.93
CA LEU A 5 10.12 1.76 -18.19
C LEU A 5 9.30 3.04 -18.29
N SER A 6 8.82 3.54 -17.16
CA SER A 6 8.14 4.82 -17.08
C SER A 6 8.23 5.42 -15.68
N LYS A 7 8.09 6.74 -15.61
CA LYS A 7 7.98 7.49 -14.37
C LYS A 7 6.96 8.59 -14.56
N THR A 8 6.04 8.71 -13.60
CA THR A 8 5.04 9.77 -13.57
C THR A 8 5.05 10.41 -12.19
N GLN A 9 4.95 11.71 -12.12
CA GLN A 9 4.86 12.44 -10.86
C GLN A 9 3.39 12.60 -10.47
N PHE A 10 3.01 12.16 -9.27
CA PHE A 10 1.65 12.31 -8.73
C PHE A 10 1.51 13.59 -7.90
N SER A 11 2.53 13.94 -7.13
CA SER A 11 2.61 15.21 -6.39
C SER A 11 4.06 15.65 -6.27
N GLU A 12 4.34 16.78 -5.63
CA GLU A 12 5.69 17.35 -5.48
C GLU A 12 6.75 16.32 -5.08
N LYS A 13 6.38 15.37 -4.18
CA LYS A 13 7.30 14.37 -3.62
C LYS A 13 6.85 12.92 -3.81
N VAL A 14 5.84 12.66 -4.64
CA VAL A 14 5.32 11.29 -4.86
C VAL A 14 5.40 10.93 -6.34
N PHE A 15 6.06 9.82 -6.62
CA PHE A 15 6.33 9.33 -7.96
C PHE A 15 5.82 7.90 -8.14
N CYS A 16 5.21 7.65 -9.28
CA CYS A 16 4.87 6.32 -9.78
C CYS A 16 5.97 5.87 -10.74
N ILE A 17 6.60 4.75 -10.45
CA ILE A 17 7.72 4.20 -11.22
C ILE A 17 7.36 2.79 -11.66
N VAL A 18 7.47 2.53 -12.96
CA VAL A 18 7.31 1.18 -13.52
C VAL A 18 8.69 0.61 -13.83
N VAL A 19 8.99 -0.54 -13.23
CA VAL A 19 10.28 -1.22 -13.40
C VAL A 19 10.10 -2.61 -14.02
N GLU A 20 11.09 -3.04 -14.77
CA GLU A 20 11.17 -4.37 -15.34
C GLU A 20 11.66 -5.35 -14.27
N ALA A 21 10.85 -6.37 -13.94
CA ALA A 21 11.17 -7.41 -12.97
C ALA A 21 10.33 -8.68 -13.25
N PRO A 22 10.57 -9.40 -14.37
CA PRO A 22 9.65 -10.42 -14.88
C PRO A 22 9.44 -11.61 -13.95
N LEU A 23 10.45 -12.03 -13.23
CA LEU A 23 10.32 -13.16 -12.28
C LEU A 23 9.45 -12.78 -11.09
N ILE A 24 9.62 -11.58 -10.56
CA ILE A 24 8.83 -11.08 -9.43
C ILE A 24 7.39 -10.79 -9.88
N ALA A 25 7.22 -10.16 -11.04
CA ALA A 25 5.89 -9.82 -11.57
C ALA A 25 4.99 -11.04 -11.76
N ARG A 26 5.56 -12.21 -12.09
CA ARG A 26 4.82 -13.48 -12.25
C ARG A 26 4.52 -14.19 -10.95
N SER A 27 5.31 -13.97 -9.89
CA SER A 27 5.23 -14.73 -8.64
C SER A 27 4.66 -13.94 -7.46
N CYS A 28 4.64 -12.60 -7.53
CA CYS A 28 4.16 -11.78 -6.42
C CYS A 28 2.65 -11.89 -6.23
N ARG A 29 2.24 -11.75 -4.98
CA ARG A 29 0.86 -11.79 -4.51
C ARG A 29 0.51 -10.50 -3.77
N PRO A 30 -0.78 -10.14 -3.65
CA PRO A 30 -1.22 -8.93 -2.97
C PRO A 30 -0.66 -8.80 -1.55
N GLY A 31 -0.21 -7.60 -1.18
CA GLY A 31 0.36 -7.31 0.14
C GLY A 31 1.86 -7.56 0.27
N GLN A 32 2.49 -8.15 -0.74
CA GLN A 32 3.94 -8.35 -0.75
C GLN A 32 4.69 -7.09 -1.18
N PHE A 33 5.99 -7.06 -0.86
CA PHE A 33 6.90 -5.96 -1.15
C PHE A 33 8.17 -6.47 -1.84
N ILE A 34 8.99 -5.55 -2.28
CA ILE A 34 10.33 -5.77 -2.81
C ILE A 34 11.34 -4.91 -2.07
N ILE A 35 12.60 -5.29 -2.12
CA ILE A 35 13.71 -4.42 -1.72
C ILE A 35 14.41 -3.95 -2.99
N VAL A 36 14.62 -2.63 -3.10
CA VAL A 36 15.34 -1.99 -4.21
C VAL A 36 16.67 -1.44 -3.71
N ARG A 37 17.71 -1.64 -4.47
CA ARG A 37 19.02 -0.99 -4.33
C ARG A 37 19.36 -0.26 -5.61
N VAL A 38 19.52 1.06 -5.54
CA VAL A 38 19.67 1.90 -6.72
C VAL A 38 21.05 1.74 -7.36
N ASP A 39 22.10 1.84 -6.56
CA ASP A 39 23.51 1.74 -6.96
C ASP A 39 24.33 1.05 -5.85
N GLU A 40 25.63 0.84 -6.09
CA GLU A 40 26.53 0.15 -5.14
C GLU A 40 26.65 0.87 -3.78
N ASN A 41 26.46 2.17 -3.77
CA ASN A 41 26.55 3.03 -2.58
C ASN A 41 25.19 3.31 -1.95
N SER A 42 24.11 2.67 -2.44
CA SER A 42 22.75 2.86 -1.93
C SER A 42 22.37 1.79 -0.92
N GLU A 43 21.56 2.19 0.04
CA GLU A 43 20.91 1.26 0.96
C GLU A 43 19.87 0.40 0.25
N ARG A 44 19.54 -0.72 0.85
CA ARG A 44 18.43 -1.59 0.46
C ARG A 44 17.16 -1.06 1.10
N VAL A 45 16.19 -0.64 0.29
CA VAL A 45 14.96 -0.01 0.77
C VAL A 45 13.73 -0.81 0.33
N PRO A 46 12.82 -1.12 1.27
CA PRO A 46 11.59 -1.84 0.96
C PRO A 46 10.58 -0.90 0.27
N TYR A 47 9.95 -1.42 -0.78
CA TYR A 47 8.85 -0.76 -1.48
C TYR A 47 7.71 -1.75 -1.71
N THR A 48 6.48 -1.33 -1.41
CA THR A 48 5.30 -2.13 -1.69
C THR A 48 5.06 -2.22 -3.20
N ILE A 49 4.66 -3.38 -3.68
CA ILE A 49 4.22 -3.58 -5.06
C ILE A 49 2.79 -3.04 -5.18
N ALA A 50 2.61 -1.90 -5.85
CA ALA A 50 1.30 -1.29 -6.07
C ALA A 50 0.50 -2.00 -7.18
N LYS A 51 1.18 -2.42 -8.24
CA LYS A 51 0.64 -3.25 -9.32
C LYS A 51 1.73 -4.15 -9.89
N ASN A 52 1.32 -5.26 -10.47
CA ASN A 52 2.16 -6.11 -11.30
C ASN A 52 1.45 -6.44 -12.61
N ASP A 53 2.24 -6.59 -13.66
CA ASP A 53 1.80 -7.10 -14.95
C ASP A 53 2.67 -8.32 -15.31
N PRO A 54 2.16 -9.55 -15.09
CA PRO A 54 2.92 -10.78 -15.35
C PRO A 54 3.27 -10.98 -16.83
N GLU A 55 2.43 -10.47 -17.74
CA GLU A 55 2.64 -10.61 -19.20
C GLU A 55 3.76 -9.70 -19.67
N LYS A 56 3.76 -8.43 -19.24
CA LYS A 56 4.81 -7.48 -19.54
C LYS A 56 6.05 -7.65 -18.67
N GLY A 57 5.95 -8.43 -17.59
CA GLY A 57 7.04 -8.63 -16.64
C GLY A 57 7.39 -7.37 -15.86
N THR A 58 6.41 -6.55 -15.48
CA THR A 58 6.63 -5.25 -14.85
C THR A 58 6.01 -5.12 -13.47
N LEU A 59 6.62 -4.29 -12.63
CA LEU A 59 6.10 -3.87 -11.34
C LEU A 59 5.88 -2.35 -11.34
N THR A 60 4.80 -1.92 -10.72
CA THR A 60 4.54 -0.51 -10.43
C THR A 60 4.81 -0.24 -8.96
N LEU A 61 5.66 0.72 -8.70
CA LEU A 61 6.01 1.20 -7.37
C LEU A 61 5.52 2.64 -7.22
N VAL A 62 5.01 2.98 -6.03
CA VAL A 62 4.77 4.37 -5.67
C VAL A 62 5.76 4.75 -4.59
N VAL A 63 6.57 5.74 -4.88
CA VAL A 63 7.71 6.16 -4.07
C VAL A 63 7.50 7.58 -3.59
N GLN A 64 7.58 7.77 -2.28
CA GLN A 64 7.61 9.10 -1.68
C GLN A 64 9.06 9.50 -1.40
N GLU A 65 9.44 10.68 -1.86
CA GLU A 65 10.76 11.25 -1.62
C GLU A 65 10.85 11.78 -0.18
N VAL A 66 11.47 11.00 0.71
CA VAL A 66 11.56 11.33 2.14
C VAL A 66 12.98 11.23 2.70
N GLY A 67 13.91 10.60 1.99
CA GLY A 67 15.30 10.40 2.43
C GLY A 67 16.23 10.13 1.26
N LEU A 68 17.51 9.94 1.54
CA LEU A 68 18.56 9.86 0.52
C LEU A 68 18.27 8.77 -0.53
N SER A 69 17.92 7.57 -0.11
CA SER A 69 17.70 6.43 -1.02
C SER A 69 16.44 6.61 -1.88
N SER A 70 15.33 7.12 -1.30
CA SER A 70 14.13 7.44 -2.07
C SER A 70 14.34 8.60 -3.03
N THR A 71 15.12 9.63 -2.63
CA THR A 71 15.53 10.73 -3.53
C THR A 71 16.35 10.21 -4.71
N LYS A 72 17.34 9.34 -4.48
CA LYS A 72 18.12 8.73 -5.56
C LYS A 72 17.21 7.96 -6.54
N LEU A 73 16.29 7.14 -6.05
CA LEU A 73 15.35 6.41 -6.90
C LEU A 73 14.43 7.36 -7.68
N CYS A 74 13.93 8.42 -7.03
CA CYS A 74 13.07 9.43 -7.66
C CYS A 74 13.80 10.29 -8.69
N ARG A 75 15.13 10.38 -8.66
CA ARG A 75 15.93 11.10 -9.68
C ARG A 75 16.16 10.31 -10.95
N LEU A 76 16.02 8.99 -10.91
CA LEU A 76 16.13 8.15 -12.11
C LEU A 76 15.00 8.48 -13.10
N SER A 77 15.30 8.30 -14.38
CA SER A 77 14.41 8.57 -15.50
C SER A 77 14.08 7.28 -16.26
N LYS A 78 13.14 7.37 -17.18
CA LYS A 78 12.88 6.28 -18.12
C LYS A 78 14.15 5.91 -18.90
N GLY A 79 14.48 4.63 -18.89
CA GLY A 79 15.69 4.07 -19.53
C GLY A 79 16.84 3.82 -18.55
N ASP A 80 16.87 4.50 -17.41
CA ASP A 80 17.81 4.20 -16.33
C ASP A 80 17.52 2.83 -15.72
N SER A 81 18.44 2.30 -14.93
CA SER A 81 18.30 1.01 -14.28
C SER A 81 18.64 1.11 -12.81
N VAL A 82 17.97 0.29 -11.99
CA VAL A 82 18.40 0.03 -10.62
C VAL A 82 19.31 -1.20 -10.57
N LEU A 83 20.20 -1.23 -9.60
CA LEU A 83 21.20 -2.29 -9.46
C LEU A 83 20.54 -3.62 -9.13
N ASP A 84 19.75 -3.65 -8.07
CA ASP A 84 19.09 -4.87 -7.58
C ASP A 84 17.60 -4.62 -7.29
N ILE A 85 16.79 -5.64 -7.57
CA ILE A 85 15.45 -5.81 -7.01
C ILE A 85 15.35 -7.21 -6.46
N VAL A 86 15.07 -7.33 -5.16
CA VAL A 86 14.90 -8.61 -4.47
C VAL A 86 13.44 -8.77 -4.05
N GLY A 87 12.84 -9.91 -4.34
CA GLY A 87 11.46 -10.22 -3.98
C GLY A 87 10.88 -11.37 -4.81
N PRO A 88 9.58 -11.66 -4.67
CA PRO A 88 8.66 -11.01 -3.73
C PRO A 88 8.99 -11.38 -2.28
N LEU A 89 8.84 -10.45 -1.36
CA LEU A 89 9.09 -10.59 0.07
C LEU A 89 7.79 -10.33 0.87
N GLY A 90 7.77 -10.80 2.10
CA GLY A 90 6.62 -10.68 2.99
C GLY A 90 5.54 -11.71 2.73
N ASN A 91 4.69 -11.92 3.73
CA ASN A 91 3.52 -12.78 3.61
C ASN A 91 2.43 -12.10 2.78
N PRO A 92 1.82 -12.78 1.82
CA PRO A 92 0.69 -12.21 1.09
C PRO A 92 -0.50 -11.99 2.03
N SER A 93 -1.28 -10.96 1.75
CA SER A 93 -2.53 -10.71 2.46
C SER A 93 -3.51 -11.86 2.22
N PRO A 94 -4.24 -12.33 3.24
CA PRO A 94 -5.29 -13.33 3.06
C PRO A 94 -6.41 -12.75 2.19
N ILE A 95 -6.71 -13.44 1.08
CA ILE A 95 -7.77 -13.07 0.14
C ILE A 95 -8.83 -14.17 0.18
N GLU A 96 -9.94 -13.86 0.81
CA GLU A 96 -11.07 -14.77 0.98
C GLU A 96 -12.37 -14.04 0.66
N LYS A 97 -13.47 -14.77 0.52
CA LYS A 97 -14.81 -14.19 0.39
C LYS A 97 -15.35 -13.88 1.79
N PHE A 98 -15.04 -12.71 2.30
CA PHE A 98 -15.50 -12.24 3.62
C PHE A 98 -16.95 -11.71 3.58
N GLY A 99 -17.37 -11.09 2.48
CA GLY A 99 -18.64 -10.37 2.35
C GLY A 99 -18.40 -8.91 1.98
N THR A 100 -18.83 -7.96 2.82
CA THR A 100 -18.56 -6.52 2.64
C THR A 100 -17.25 -6.14 3.33
N VAL A 101 -16.29 -5.64 2.57
CA VAL A 101 -14.97 -5.24 3.06
C VAL A 101 -14.75 -3.75 2.87
N VAL A 102 -14.40 -3.06 3.96
CA VAL A 102 -13.98 -1.65 3.90
C VAL A 102 -12.46 -1.59 3.80
N CYS A 103 -11.96 -1.00 2.72
CA CYS A 103 -10.54 -0.80 2.45
C CYS A 103 -10.16 0.66 2.67
N ALA A 104 -9.48 0.96 3.78
CA ALA A 104 -9.07 2.32 4.15
C ALA A 104 -7.61 2.59 3.76
N GLY A 105 -7.39 3.48 2.78
CA GLY A 105 -6.06 3.86 2.28
C GLY A 105 -5.72 5.31 2.58
N GLY A 106 -4.54 5.58 3.17
CA GLY A 106 -4.12 6.95 3.49
C GLY A 106 -2.79 7.36 2.85
N GLY A 107 -2.79 8.47 2.10
CA GLY A 107 -1.60 8.95 1.41
C GLY A 107 -0.98 7.88 0.52
N ILE A 108 0.31 7.58 0.67
CA ILE A 108 0.99 6.51 -0.10
C ILE A 108 0.41 5.11 0.19
N GLY A 109 -0.28 4.91 1.31
CA GLY A 109 -0.98 3.67 1.64
C GLY A 109 -2.10 3.32 0.65
N ILE A 110 -2.60 4.29 -0.13
CA ILE A 110 -3.56 4.05 -1.21
C ILE A 110 -2.95 3.12 -2.27
N ALA A 111 -1.70 3.33 -2.64
CA ALA A 111 -0.99 2.45 -3.56
C ALA A 111 -0.76 1.06 -2.98
N ALA A 112 -0.52 0.97 -1.67
CA ALA A 112 -0.27 -0.31 -1.00
C ALA A 112 -1.54 -1.15 -0.81
N ILE A 113 -2.71 -0.52 -0.63
CA ILE A 113 -3.98 -1.23 -0.48
C ILE A 113 -4.57 -1.68 -1.83
N LEU A 114 -4.21 -1.03 -2.93
CA LEU A 114 -4.76 -1.29 -4.27
C LEU A 114 -4.67 -2.76 -4.70
N PRO A 115 -3.53 -3.47 -4.62
CA PRO A 115 -3.48 -4.88 -5.00
C PRO A 115 -4.37 -5.77 -4.13
N ILE A 116 -4.54 -5.42 -2.85
CA ILE A 116 -5.38 -6.17 -1.91
C ILE A 116 -6.86 -6.01 -2.25
N LEU A 117 -7.34 -4.76 -2.39
CA LEU A 117 -8.74 -4.50 -2.74
C LEU A 117 -9.11 -5.06 -4.11
N THR A 118 -8.19 -5.00 -5.08
CA THR A 118 -8.36 -5.62 -6.41
C THR A 118 -8.55 -7.13 -6.30
N ALA A 119 -7.75 -7.80 -5.50
CA ALA A 119 -7.87 -9.25 -5.29
C ALA A 119 -9.15 -9.62 -4.51
N LEU A 120 -9.51 -8.83 -3.49
CA LEU A 120 -10.76 -9.01 -2.76
C LEU A 120 -11.99 -8.85 -3.66
N LYS A 121 -11.99 -7.86 -4.54
CA LYS A 121 -13.04 -7.67 -5.53
C LYS A 121 -13.16 -8.87 -6.47
N LYS A 122 -12.04 -9.38 -6.98
CA LYS A 122 -11.99 -10.58 -7.81
C LYS A 122 -12.46 -11.85 -7.07
N ALA A 123 -12.26 -11.91 -5.75
CA ALA A 123 -12.75 -13.01 -4.91
C ALA A 123 -14.26 -12.92 -4.59
N GLY A 124 -14.97 -11.93 -5.13
CA GLY A 124 -16.42 -11.78 -5.01
C GLY A 124 -16.87 -11.06 -3.73
N ASN A 125 -16.01 -10.25 -3.13
CA ASN A 125 -16.39 -9.35 -2.05
C ASN A 125 -17.05 -8.07 -2.58
N LYS A 126 -17.94 -7.48 -1.79
CA LYS A 126 -18.31 -6.07 -1.93
C LYS A 126 -17.19 -5.23 -1.31
N VAL A 127 -16.52 -4.44 -2.14
CA VAL A 127 -15.39 -3.62 -1.72
C VAL A 127 -15.79 -2.15 -1.68
N ILE A 128 -15.72 -1.55 -0.50
CA ILE A 128 -15.93 -0.11 -0.29
C ILE A 128 -14.60 0.49 0.13
N SER A 129 -14.09 1.40 -0.68
CA SER A 129 -12.78 2.03 -0.43
C SER A 129 -12.97 3.42 0.18
N VAL A 130 -12.25 3.68 1.27
CA VAL A 130 -12.15 5.02 1.90
C VAL A 130 -10.73 5.52 1.70
N LEU A 131 -10.58 6.49 0.79
CA LEU A 131 -9.28 7.11 0.50
C LEU A 131 -9.13 8.39 1.30
N ALA A 132 -7.99 8.55 1.97
CA ALA A 132 -7.75 9.74 2.79
C ALA A 132 -6.39 10.39 2.49
N GLY A 133 -6.37 11.71 2.54
CA GLY A 133 -5.18 12.53 2.38
C GLY A 133 -5.32 13.86 3.10
N ARG A 134 -4.22 14.55 3.34
CA ARG A 134 -4.28 15.92 3.87
C ARG A 134 -4.92 16.86 2.87
N THR A 135 -4.59 16.70 1.60
CA THR A 135 -5.04 17.52 0.47
C THR A 135 -5.38 16.63 -0.73
N LYS A 136 -6.03 17.19 -1.74
CA LYS A 136 -6.39 16.52 -2.99
C LYS A 136 -5.20 15.82 -3.67
N GLU A 137 -4.03 16.45 -3.67
CA GLU A 137 -2.82 15.96 -4.37
C GLU A 137 -2.27 14.66 -3.76
N LEU A 138 -2.70 14.32 -2.53
CA LEU A 138 -2.33 13.07 -1.86
C LEU A 138 -3.34 11.93 -2.07
N ILE A 139 -4.43 12.19 -2.79
CA ILE A 139 -5.36 11.16 -3.26
C ILE A 139 -4.81 10.62 -4.59
N ILE A 140 -3.95 9.64 -4.48
CA ILE A 140 -3.25 9.03 -5.61
C ILE A 140 -4.00 7.80 -6.13
N MET A 141 -3.80 7.42 -7.40
CA MET A 141 -4.34 6.20 -8.01
C MET A 141 -5.87 6.04 -7.85
N GLU A 142 -6.61 7.15 -7.73
CA GLU A 142 -8.05 7.15 -7.51
C GLU A 142 -8.80 6.34 -8.57
N GLU A 143 -8.46 6.55 -9.84
CA GLU A 143 -9.11 5.85 -10.96
C GLU A 143 -8.93 4.33 -10.86
N ASP A 144 -7.74 3.88 -10.51
CA ASP A 144 -7.46 2.46 -10.30
C ASP A 144 -8.28 1.87 -9.14
N VAL A 145 -8.45 2.64 -8.06
CA VAL A 145 -9.27 2.22 -6.92
C VAL A 145 -10.75 2.18 -7.31
N ARG A 146 -11.25 3.17 -8.06
CA ARG A 146 -12.64 3.20 -8.53
C ARG A 146 -12.98 2.02 -9.41
N GLN A 147 -12.09 1.63 -10.31
CA GLN A 147 -12.28 0.45 -11.18
C GLN A 147 -12.34 -0.88 -10.43
N ASN A 148 -11.80 -0.92 -9.20
CA ASN A 148 -11.69 -2.13 -8.39
C ASN A 148 -12.51 -2.08 -7.09
N SER A 149 -13.41 -1.11 -6.95
CA SER A 149 -14.28 -0.96 -5.79
C SER A 149 -15.73 -0.79 -6.23
N ASP A 150 -16.68 -1.21 -5.38
CA ASP A 150 -18.11 -0.94 -5.60
C ASP A 150 -18.47 0.50 -5.26
N GLU A 151 -17.73 1.07 -4.31
CA GLU A 151 -17.89 2.46 -3.89
C GLU A 151 -16.55 3.02 -3.44
N VAL A 152 -16.35 4.32 -3.68
CA VAL A 152 -15.17 5.06 -3.21
C VAL A 152 -15.61 6.33 -2.50
N ILE A 153 -15.25 6.45 -1.24
CA ILE A 153 -15.40 7.65 -0.40
C ILE A 153 -14.05 8.32 -0.30
N ILE A 154 -14.01 9.62 -0.54
CA ILE A 154 -12.78 10.42 -0.47
C ILE A 154 -12.89 11.39 0.68
N MET A 155 -11.86 11.39 1.53
CA MET A 155 -11.72 12.26 2.69
C MET A 155 -10.46 13.12 2.56
N THR A 156 -10.57 14.42 2.75
CA THR A 156 -9.39 15.30 2.86
C THR A 156 -9.47 16.13 4.14
N ASP A 157 -8.33 16.26 4.84
CA ASP A 157 -8.29 16.98 6.12
C ASP A 157 -8.69 18.45 5.94
N ASP A 158 -8.25 19.06 4.83
CA ASP A 158 -8.52 20.47 4.50
C ASP A 158 -9.87 20.70 3.78
N GLY A 159 -10.51 19.62 3.27
CA GLY A 159 -11.74 19.72 2.49
C GLY A 159 -11.52 20.13 1.03
N SER A 160 -10.30 20.07 0.53
CA SER A 160 -9.97 20.44 -0.86
C SER A 160 -10.54 19.46 -1.90
N TYR A 161 -10.90 18.23 -1.47
CA TYR A 161 -11.50 17.22 -2.35
C TYR A 161 -12.31 16.19 -1.56
N GLY A 162 -13.46 15.79 -2.08
CA GLY A 162 -14.38 14.88 -1.41
C GLY A 162 -15.00 15.48 -0.15
N GLN A 163 -15.11 14.69 0.90
CA GLN A 163 -15.62 15.12 2.20
C GLN A 163 -14.48 15.65 3.07
N LYS A 164 -14.72 16.71 3.83
CA LYS A 164 -13.77 17.22 4.81
C LYS A 164 -13.77 16.32 6.03
N GLY A 165 -12.59 15.81 6.39
CA GLY A 165 -12.43 14.98 7.58
C GLY A 165 -11.34 13.92 7.42
N VAL A 166 -11.21 13.09 8.44
CA VAL A 166 -10.23 12.01 8.51
C VAL A 166 -10.86 10.66 8.10
N VAL A 167 -10.04 9.70 7.73
CA VAL A 167 -10.47 8.38 7.24
C VAL A 167 -11.48 7.67 8.14
N THR A 168 -11.34 7.82 9.47
CA THR A 168 -12.23 7.15 10.44
C THR A 168 -13.68 7.61 10.34
N VAL A 169 -13.91 8.87 9.91
CA VAL A 169 -15.27 9.40 9.68
C VAL A 169 -15.92 8.65 8.52
N GLY A 170 -15.23 8.52 7.39
CA GLY A 170 -15.75 7.76 6.25
C GLY A 170 -15.93 6.26 6.54
N VAL A 171 -15.01 5.66 7.27
CA VAL A 171 -15.15 4.24 7.71
C VAL A 171 -16.37 4.07 8.62
N GLU A 172 -16.54 4.95 9.60
CA GLU A 172 -17.69 4.88 10.53
C GLU A 172 -19.03 5.15 9.82
N GLU A 173 -19.05 6.02 8.82
CA GLU A 173 -20.22 6.27 7.96
C GLU A 173 -20.67 4.98 7.26
N VAL A 174 -19.72 4.24 6.65
CA VAL A 174 -20.03 2.95 6.00
C VAL A 174 -20.56 1.94 7.02
N ILE A 175 -19.91 1.80 8.17
CA ILE A 175 -20.31 0.85 9.22
C ILE A 175 -21.72 1.13 9.75
N LYS A 176 -22.11 2.40 9.84
CA LYS A 176 -23.46 2.79 10.33
C LYS A 176 -24.58 2.55 9.32
N ARG A 177 -24.26 2.53 8.03
CA ARG A 177 -25.30 2.41 6.98
C ARG A 177 -25.49 1.00 6.46
N GLU A 178 -24.46 0.12 6.61
CA GLU A 178 -24.54 -1.26 6.12
C GLU A 178 -23.69 -2.23 6.95
N HIS A 179 -23.95 -3.51 6.79
CA HIS A 179 -23.18 -4.55 7.46
C HIS A 179 -21.78 -4.64 6.83
N VAL A 180 -20.75 -4.58 7.68
CA VAL A 180 -19.35 -4.69 7.29
C VAL A 180 -18.73 -5.91 7.97
N ASP A 181 -18.17 -6.82 7.17
CA ASP A 181 -17.58 -8.06 7.66
C ASP A 181 -16.10 -7.89 8.02
N ARG A 182 -15.41 -6.93 7.40
CA ARG A 182 -13.98 -6.68 7.65
C ARG A 182 -13.57 -5.26 7.29
N VAL A 183 -12.62 -4.73 8.08
CA VAL A 183 -11.92 -3.47 7.76
C VAL A 183 -10.44 -3.77 7.52
N ILE A 184 -9.88 -3.23 6.44
CA ILE A 184 -8.44 -3.31 6.15
C ILE A 184 -7.91 -1.88 6.01
N ALA A 185 -6.86 -1.53 6.76
CA ALA A 185 -6.32 -0.18 6.74
C ALA A 185 -4.81 -0.18 6.48
N ILE A 186 -4.38 0.65 5.51
CA ILE A 186 -2.97 0.88 5.17
C ILE A 186 -2.72 2.38 5.02
N GLY A 187 -1.76 2.89 5.79
CA GLY A 187 -1.42 4.30 5.78
C GLY A 187 -0.57 4.71 6.98
N PRO A 188 -0.57 5.99 7.35
CA PRO A 188 0.16 6.47 8.53
C PRO A 188 -0.24 5.73 9.82
N PRO A 189 0.71 5.50 10.76
CA PRO A 189 0.45 4.71 11.96
C PRO A 189 -0.76 5.19 12.78
N MET A 190 -0.94 6.51 12.92
CA MET A 190 -2.07 7.09 13.65
C MET A 190 -3.41 6.81 12.94
N MET A 191 -3.43 6.89 11.60
CA MET A 191 -4.59 6.53 10.80
C MET A 191 -4.98 5.07 11.04
N MET A 192 -4.04 4.14 10.92
CA MET A 192 -4.27 2.71 11.14
C MET A 192 -4.75 2.42 12.55
N LYS A 193 -4.14 3.05 13.57
CA LYS A 193 -4.55 2.95 14.98
C LYS A 193 -6.01 3.33 15.17
N PHE A 194 -6.39 4.53 14.72
CA PHE A 194 -7.76 5.01 14.93
C PHE A 194 -8.79 4.25 14.09
N THR A 195 -8.43 3.82 12.87
CA THR A 195 -9.29 2.94 12.07
C THR A 195 -9.52 1.60 12.76
N SER A 196 -8.47 1.02 13.36
CA SER A 196 -8.59 -0.23 14.15
C SER A 196 -9.48 -0.03 15.38
N LEU A 197 -9.33 1.06 16.13
CA LEU A 197 -10.20 1.37 17.26
C LEU A 197 -11.66 1.59 16.84
N THR A 198 -11.89 2.23 15.70
CA THR A 198 -13.23 2.39 15.13
C THR A 198 -13.85 1.03 14.82
N ALA A 199 -13.13 0.14 14.12
CA ALA A 199 -13.62 -1.20 13.81
C ALA A 199 -13.91 -2.01 15.10
N GLN A 200 -13.05 -1.93 16.11
CA GLN A 200 -13.24 -2.60 17.41
C GLN A 200 -14.49 -2.12 18.13
N LYS A 201 -14.81 -0.82 18.12
CA LYS A 201 -16.02 -0.25 18.70
C LYS A 201 -17.31 -0.94 18.19
N TYR A 202 -17.27 -1.42 16.94
CA TYR A 202 -18.39 -2.12 16.30
C TYR A 202 -18.19 -3.65 16.23
N ASN A 203 -17.20 -4.19 16.94
CA ASN A 203 -16.83 -5.62 16.91
C ASN A 203 -16.54 -6.18 15.51
N ILE A 204 -16.00 -5.36 14.61
CA ILE A 204 -15.65 -5.76 13.24
C ILE A 204 -14.19 -6.24 13.21
N PRO A 205 -13.91 -7.44 12.67
CA PRO A 205 -12.54 -7.90 12.42
C PRO A 205 -11.77 -6.89 11.56
N ASN A 206 -10.55 -6.55 11.99
CA ASN A 206 -9.75 -5.59 11.24
C ASN A 206 -8.31 -6.07 11.04
N THR A 207 -7.71 -5.59 9.97
CA THR A 207 -6.32 -5.86 9.60
C THR A 207 -5.63 -4.54 9.27
N VAL A 208 -4.43 -4.34 9.81
CA VAL A 208 -3.58 -3.18 9.50
C VAL A 208 -2.24 -3.66 8.95
N SER A 209 -1.69 -2.93 7.99
CA SER A 209 -0.36 -3.20 7.45
C SER A 209 0.68 -2.39 8.22
N LEU A 210 1.32 -3.04 9.19
CA LEU A 210 2.34 -2.38 10.00
C LEU A 210 3.64 -2.22 9.21
N ASN A 211 4.29 -1.09 9.40
CA ASN A 211 5.57 -0.76 8.80
C ASN A 211 6.59 -0.44 9.89
N THR A 212 7.72 -1.14 9.84
CA THR A 212 8.89 -0.90 10.70
C THR A 212 10.13 -0.76 9.82
N ILE A 213 11.30 -0.61 10.42
CA ILE A 213 12.56 -0.69 9.68
C ILE A 213 12.72 -2.11 9.14
N VAL A 214 12.79 -2.25 7.81
CA VAL A 214 13.07 -3.51 7.12
C VAL A 214 14.41 -3.36 6.41
N VAL A 215 15.39 -4.18 6.80
CA VAL A 215 16.75 -4.13 6.25
C VAL A 215 16.94 -5.21 5.19
N GLU A 216 16.54 -6.44 5.49
CA GLU A 216 16.87 -7.61 4.68
C GLU A 216 15.62 -8.32 4.12
N GLY A 217 14.51 -8.33 4.87
CA GLY A 217 13.22 -8.80 4.38
C GLY A 217 12.99 -10.31 4.42
N THR A 218 13.93 -11.12 4.94
CA THR A 218 13.83 -12.59 4.97
C THR A 218 13.66 -13.17 6.38
N GLY A 219 13.61 -12.30 7.41
CA GLY A 219 13.43 -12.72 8.80
C GLY A 219 14.72 -13.00 9.57
N MET A 220 15.90 -12.93 8.94
CA MET A 220 17.17 -13.29 9.59
C MET A 220 17.70 -12.21 10.51
N CYS A 221 17.66 -10.94 10.11
CA CYS A 221 18.31 -9.86 10.86
C CYS A 221 17.54 -9.38 12.11
N GLY A 222 16.24 -9.66 12.20
CA GLY A 222 15.40 -9.27 13.33
C GLY A 222 15.16 -7.75 13.50
N ALA A 223 15.59 -6.91 12.54
CA ALA A 223 15.44 -5.45 12.62
C ALA A 223 13.96 -5.02 12.62
N CYS A 224 13.10 -5.74 11.91
CA CYS A 224 11.68 -5.43 11.73
C CYS A 224 10.77 -5.95 12.86
N ARG A 225 11.34 -6.32 14.03
CA ARG A 225 10.53 -6.84 15.14
C ARG A 225 9.69 -5.74 15.79
N LEU A 226 8.51 -6.15 16.21
CA LEU A 226 7.61 -5.35 17.03
C LEU A 226 6.79 -6.25 17.96
N THR A 227 6.13 -5.64 18.95
CA THR A 227 5.29 -6.38 19.90
C THR A 227 3.83 -6.13 19.57
N ILE A 228 3.09 -7.21 19.32
CA ILE A 228 1.65 -7.19 19.07
C ILE A 228 0.99 -8.14 20.06
N GLY A 229 0.05 -7.64 20.89
CA GLY A 229 -0.66 -8.46 21.88
C GLY A 229 0.31 -9.15 22.86
N GLY A 230 1.39 -8.50 23.25
CA GLY A 230 2.41 -9.06 24.15
C GLY A 230 3.37 -10.08 23.50
N LYS A 231 3.24 -10.32 22.19
CA LYS A 231 4.10 -11.27 21.45
C LYS A 231 5.00 -10.56 20.45
N THR A 232 6.28 -10.94 20.40
CA THR A 232 7.21 -10.45 19.39
C THR A 232 6.84 -11.03 18.02
N ARG A 233 6.78 -10.17 17.01
CA ARG A 233 6.55 -10.50 15.60
C ARG A 233 7.60 -9.83 14.73
N PHE A 234 7.85 -10.42 13.55
CA PHE A 234 8.69 -9.83 12.50
C PHE A 234 7.79 -9.43 11.33
N VAL A 235 7.86 -8.15 10.92
CA VAL A 235 6.93 -7.61 9.91
C VAL A 235 7.24 -8.14 8.52
N CYS A 236 8.47 -8.52 8.25
CA CYS A 236 8.89 -9.00 6.94
C CYS A 236 8.56 -10.47 6.64
N ILE A 237 8.09 -11.23 7.64
CA ILE A 237 7.72 -12.66 7.50
C ILE A 237 6.45 -12.99 8.27
#